data_c0f42f9674c3f1b2608b5af0695c8c15
#
_entry.id   c0f42f9674c3f1b2608b5af0695c8c15
#
_cell.length_a   1.000
_cell.length_b   1.000
_cell.length_c   1.000
_cell.angle_alpha   90.00
_cell.angle_beta   90.00
_cell.angle_gamma   90.00
#
_symmetry.space_group_name_H-M   'P 1'
#
loop_
_entity.id
_entity.type
_entity.pdbx_description
1 polymer ?
#
loop_
_entity_poly.entity_id
_entity_poly.type
_entity_poly.pdbx_seq_one_letter_code
_entity_poly.pdbx_strand_id
1 'polypeptide(L)'
;MVSRPLLWSLRINTVIDKSLVVLTYISNSVHYKEVLSRGLHVKESLWIGTADIKDLYIEDGKTKKPFLEVLAKLIKKGVAVRLIHAKEPGPNFREDFDRFPILYDGLERVLCPRVHFKMMIFDGKEAYIGSANLTGAGIGMKADGTRNFEAGILTDDPKIVEQAMDQFDEVWMGKHCKTCKRKDFCPDPILAK
;
A
#
# COMPACT_ATOMS: atom_id res chain seq x y z
N MET A 1 -31.24 -59.25 -28.99
CA MET A 1 -31.62 -57.97 -28.36
C MET A 1 -30.41 -57.36 -27.69
N VAL A 2 -29.82 -56.38 -28.31
CA VAL A 2 -28.61 -55.71 -27.80
C VAL A 2 -29.03 -54.32 -27.39
N SER A 3 -29.00 -54.04 -26.08
CA SER A 3 -29.33 -52.75 -25.48
C SER A 3 -28.17 -51.80 -25.66
N ARG A 4 -28.42 -50.68 -26.33
CA ARG A 4 -27.49 -49.54 -26.45
C ARG A 4 -27.48 -48.75 -25.15
N PRO A 5 -26.29 -48.33 -24.63
CA PRO A 5 -26.26 -47.39 -23.54
C PRO A 5 -26.46 -45.95 -24.06
N LEU A 6 -27.35 -45.21 -23.40
CA LEU A 6 -27.60 -43.80 -23.57
C LEU A 6 -26.37 -42.99 -23.06
N LEU A 7 -25.62 -42.41 -23.96
CA LEU A 7 -24.59 -41.42 -23.65
C LEU A 7 -25.26 -40.09 -23.35
N TRP A 8 -25.35 -39.76 -22.05
CA TRP A 8 -25.67 -38.42 -21.59
C TRP A 8 -24.43 -37.53 -21.77
N SER A 9 -24.41 -36.77 -22.83
CA SER A 9 -23.43 -35.69 -23.04
C SER A 9 -23.87 -34.50 -22.15
N LEU A 10 -23.30 -34.42 -20.96
CA LEU A 10 -23.34 -33.24 -20.15
C LEU A 10 -22.43 -32.19 -20.83
N ARG A 11 -23.01 -31.26 -21.57
CA ARG A 11 -22.33 -30.04 -21.97
C ARG A 11 -22.28 -29.15 -20.71
N ILE A 12 -21.16 -29.20 -20.02
CA ILE A 12 -20.81 -28.19 -19.02
C ILE A 12 -20.41 -26.94 -19.81
N ASN A 13 -21.35 -26.01 -19.97
CA ASN A 13 -21.03 -24.65 -20.38
C ASN A 13 -20.31 -24.00 -19.21
N THR A 14 -19.00 -24.22 -19.09
CA THR A 14 -18.14 -23.42 -18.24
C THR A 14 -17.95 -22.08 -18.94
N VAL A 15 -18.73 -21.10 -18.56
CA VAL A 15 -18.37 -19.70 -18.80
C VAL A 15 -17.15 -19.46 -17.91
N ILE A 16 -15.97 -19.65 -18.48
CA ILE A 16 -14.72 -19.20 -17.84
C ILE A 16 -14.70 -17.70 -18.05
N ASP A 17 -15.17 -16.96 -17.09
CA ASP A 17 -14.87 -15.53 -16.96
C ASP A 17 -13.37 -15.43 -16.70
N LYS A 18 -12.63 -15.10 -17.75
CA LYS A 18 -11.17 -15.03 -17.76
C LYS A 18 -10.70 -13.61 -17.41
N SER A 19 -11.05 -13.11 -16.27
CA SER A 19 -10.16 -12.18 -15.59
C SER A 19 -9.20 -13.01 -14.74
N LEU A 20 -8.01 -13.31 -15.27
CA LEU A 20 -6.95 -13.97 -14.53
C LEU A 20 -6.51 -13.03 -13.42
N VAL A 21 -7.04 -13.27 -12.21
CA VAL A 21 -6.59 -12.56 -11.00
C VAL A 21 -5.12 -12.90 -10.75
N VAL A 22 -4.31 -11.87 -10.60
CA VAL A 22 -2.90 -12.00 -10.22
C VAL A 22 -2.81 -12.02 -8.69
N LEU A 23 -2.16 -13.04 -8.14
CA LEU A 23 -1.79 -13.14 -6.74
C LEU A 23 -0.32 -13.53 -6.66
N THR A 24 0.53 -12.57 -6.27
CA THR A 24 1.97 -12.78 -6.20
C THR A 24 2.45 -12.73 -4.76
N TYR A 25 3.16 -13.76 -4.31
CA TYR A 25 3.83 -13.76 -3.02
C TYR A 25 5.09 -12.89 -3.10
N ILE A 26 5.20 -11.93 -2.19
CA ILE A 26 6.31 -10.97 -2.12
C ILE A 26 7.13 -11.26 -0.87
N SER A 27 8.44 -11.39 -1.01
CA SER A 27 9.34 -11.65 0.11
C SER A 27 10.60 -10.78 0.06
N ASN A 28 11.06 -10.35 1.22
CA ASN A 28 12.36 -9.69 1.43
C ASN A 28 12.62 -8.53 0.45
N SER A 29 13.71 -8.59 -0.33
CA SER A 29 14.08 -7.54 -1.29
C SER A 29 13.12 -7.39 -2.47
N VAL A 30 12.23 -8.35 -2.69
CA VAL A 30 11.21 -8.26 -3.74
C VAL A 30 10.21 -7.12 -3.44
N HIS A 31 9.98 -6.80 -2.16
CA HIS A 31 9.18 -5.64 -1.77
C HIS A 31 9.70 -4.33 -2.40
N TYR A 32 11.00 -4.12 -2.39
CA TYR A 32 11.61 -2.95 -3.00
C TYR A 32 11.38 -2.91 -4.53
N LYS A 33 11.62 -4.04 -5.19
CA LYS A 33 11.58 -4.15 -6.65
C LYS A 33 10.15 -4.13 -7.20
N GLU A 34 9.24 -4.86 -6.56
CA GLU A 34 7.88 -5.09 -7.09
C GLU A 34 6.84 -4.16 -6.46
N VAL A 35 6.99 -3.79 -5.20
CA VAL A 35 5.97 -2.99 -4.50
C VAL A 35 6.31 -1.50 -4.57
N LEU A 36 7.50 -1.12 -4.11
CA LEU A 36 7.85 0.30 -4.04
C LEU A 36 7.95 0.94 -5.43
N SER A 37 8.49 0.20 -6.42
CA SER A 37 8.61 0.68 -7.80
C SER A 37 7.25 0.91 -8.48
N ARG A 38 6.19 0.18 -8.08
CA ARG A 38 4.84 0.43 -8.62
C ARG A 38 4.34 1.82 -8.30
N GLY A 39 4.72 2.36 -7.14
CA GLY A 39 4.42 3.75 -6.80
C GLY A 39 4.92 4.78 -7.82
N LEU A 40 5.95 4.46 -8.62
CA LEU A 40 6.45 5.35 -9.70
C LEU A 40 5.47 5.46 -10.89
N HIS A 41 4.57 4.50 -11.06
CA HIS A 41 3.77 4.31 -12.26
C HIS A 41 2.28 4.58 -12.07
N VAL A 42 1.83 4.91 -10.86
CA VAL A 42 0.44 5.29 -10.58
C VAL A 42 0.03 6.53 -11.35
N LYS A 43 -1.23 6.59 -11.73
CA LYS A 43 -1.78 7.68 -12.57
C LYS A 43 -2.90 8.45 -11.90
N GLU A 44 -3.64 7.82 -11.00
CA GLU A 44 -4.85 8.37 -10.38
C GLU A 44 -4.66 8.56 -8.88
N SER A 45 -4.25 7.48 -8.16
CA SER A 45 -4.13 7.54 -6.70
C SER A 45 -3.09 6.57 -6.15
N LEU A 46 -2.49 6.95 -5.02
CA LEU A 46 -1.60 6.11 -4.23
C LEU A 46 -1.98 6.22 -2.75
N TRP A 47 -2.50 5.12 -2.18
CA TRP A 47 -2.80 5.06 -0.76
C TRP A 47 -1.73 4.23 -0.05
N ILE A 48 -1.21 4.75 1.03
CA ILE A 48 -0.10 4.18 1.77
C ILE A 48 -0.49 4.05 3.23
N GLY A 49 -0.49 2.83 3.75
CA GLY A 49 -0.68 2.54 5.17
C GLY A 49 0.55 1.84 5.74
N THR A 50 1.12 2.35 6.83
CA THR A 50 2.31 1.77 7.45
C THR A 50 2.40 2.11 8.94
N ALA A 51 2.95 1.22 9.77
CA ALA A 51 3.16 1.56 11.17
C ALA A 51 4.39 2.46 11.37
N ASP A 52 5.41 2.30 10.54
CA ASP A 52 6.64 3.11 10.59
C ASP A 52 7.03 3.55 9.18
N ILE A 53 7.36 4.83 9.04
CA ILE A 53 7.91 5.40 7.82
C ILE A 53 9.20 6.12 8.15
N LYS A 54 10.21 5.92 7.31
CA LYS A 54 11.50 6.60 7.42
C LYS A 54 11.90 7.16 6.07
N ASP A 55 13.01 7.89 6.06
CA ASP A 55 13.68 8.26 4.83
C ASP A 55 13.97 7.01 4.01
N LEU A 56 13.46 6.98 2.79
CA LEU A 56 13.62 5.93 1.81
C LEU A 56 14.16 6.50 0.51
N TYR A 57 14.98 5.72 -0.16
CA TYR A 57 15.46 6.05 -1.49
C TYR A 57 14.96 5.01 -2.48
N ILE A 58 14.50 5.47 -3.62
CA ILE A 58 14.06 4.62 -4.72
C ILE A 58 14.97 4.77 -5.92
N GLU A 59 15.25 3.67 -6.61
CA GLU A 59 15.97 3.69 -7.87
C GLU A 59 15.02 4.09 -9.00
N ASP A 60 15.31 5.21 -9.64
CA ASP A 60 14.63 5.72 -10.83
C ASP A 60 15.65 5.79 -11.97
N GLY A 61 15.70 4.75 -12.77
CA GLY A 61 16.73 4.55 -13.76
C GLY A 61 18.12 4.35 -13.13
N LYS A 62 19.06 5.27 -13.41
CA LYS A 62 20.44 5.24 -12.88
C LYS A 62 20.63 6.07 -11.61
N THR A 63 19.58 6.71 -11.10
CA THR A 63 19.67 7.63 -9.95
C THR A 63 18.89 7.10 -8.77
N LYS A 64 19.40 7.35 -7.55
CA LYS A 64 18.66 7.14 -6.31
C LYS A 64 18.03 8.46 -5.89
N LYS A 65 16.75 8.44 -5.59
CA LYS A 65 15.97 9.61 -5.18
C LYS A 65 15.24 9.34 -3.88
N PRO A 66 15.05 10.34 -3.01
CA PRO A 66 14.16 10.21 -1.88
C PRO A 66 12.76 9.78 -2.35
N PHE A 67 12.12 8.86 -1.64
CA PHE A 67 10.75 8.45 -1.96
C PHE A 67 9.77 9.63 -1.88
N LEU A 68 10.03 10.58 -0.97
CA LEU A 68 9.26 11.83 -0.87
C LEU A 68 9.35 12.69 -2.14
N GLU A 69 10.49 12.69 -2.85
CA GLU A 69 10.59 13.34 -4.16
C GLU A 69 9.66 12.69 -5.19
N VAL A 70 9.52 11.37 -5.13
CA VAL A 70 8.59 10.64 -6.00
C VAL A 70 7.15 11.04 -5.68
N LEU A 71 6.75 11.07 -4.40
CA LEU A 71 5.42 11.52 -3.99
C LEU A 71 5.15 12.97 -4.43
N ALA A 72 6.11 13.86 -4.25
CA ALA A 72 6.00 15.25 -4.71
C ALA A 72 5.78 15.35 -6.24
N LYS A 73 6.47 14.51 -7.04
CA LYS A 73 6.27 14.44 -8.48
C LYS A 73 4.91 13.90 -8.89
N LEU A 74 4.41 12.89 -8.17
CA LEU A 74 3.07 12.33 -8.40
C LEU A 74 2.00 13.38 -8.12
N ILE A 75 2.08 14.06 -6.98
CA ILE A 75 1.17 15.13 -6.59
C ILE A 75 1.19 16.26 -7.64
N LYS A 76 2.37 16.66 -8.10
CA LYS A 76 2.50 17.69 -9.17
C LYS A 76 1.84 17.27 -10.49
N LYS A 77 1.70 15.96 -10.73
CA LYS A 77 0.98 15.41 -11.90
C LYS A 77 -0.51 15.22 -11.67
N GLY A 78 -1.03 15.60 -10.49
CA GLY A 78 -2.44 15.46 -10.14
C GLY A 78 -2.83 14.11 -9.53
N VAL A 79 -1.87 13.26 -9.17
CA VAL A 79 -2.14 12.01 -8.46
C VAL A 79 -2.54 12.30 -7.02
N ALA A 80 -3.66 11.74 -6.55
CA ALA A 80 -4.09 11.82 -5.16
C ALA A 80 -3.23 10.88 -4.30
N VAL A 81 -2.49 11.43 -3.33
CA VAL A 81 -1.63 10.62 -2.44
C VAL A 81 -2.11 10.72 -1.01
N ARG A 82 -2.47 9.56 -0.42
CA ARG A 82 -2.88 9.42 0.98
C ARG A 82 -1.88 8.60 1.78
N LEU A 83 -1.54 9.06 2.97
CA LEU A 83 -0.63 8.40 3.88
C LEU A 83 -1.24 8.28 5.28
N ILE A 84 -1.40 7.05 5.78
CA ILE A 84 -1.66 6.77 7.19
C ILE A 84 -0.43 6.14 7.82
N HIS A 85 0.02 6.70 8.95
CA HIS A 85 1.14 6.13 9.69
C HIS A 85 0.93 6.23 11.21
N ALA A 86 1.69 5.40 11.98
CA ALA A 86 1.39 5.26 13.42
C ALA A 86 2.12 6.26 14.31
N LYS A 87 3.25 6.80 13.88
CA LYS A 87 4.09 7.69 14.69
C LYS A 87 4.78 8.74 13.82
N GLU A 88 5.14 9.87 14.41
CA GLU A 88 5.93 10.88 13.72
C GLU A 88 7.26 10.30 13.25
N PRO A 89 7.63 10.53 11.99
CA PRO A 89 8.91 10.12 11.46
C PRO A 89 10.08 10.88 12.09
N GLY A 90 11.28 10.28 12.00
CA GLY A 90 12.49 10.89 12.51
C GLY A 90 12.97 12.12 11.73
N PRO A 91 14.04 12.80 12.22
CA PRO A 91 14.54 14.05 11.63
C PRO A 91 14.93 13.95 10.16
N ASN A 92 15.55 12.86 9.73
CA ASN A 92 15.95 12.71 8.32
C ASN A 92 14.75 12.73 7.37
N PHE A 93 13.64 12.05 7.76
CA PHE A 93 12.41 12.13 6.98
C PHE A 93 11.86 13.56 6.94
N ARG A 94 11.92 14.27 8.08
CA ARG A 94 11.46 15.66 8.17
C ARG A 94 12.28 16.55 7.25
N GLU A 95 13.60 16.42 7.28
CA GLU A 95 14.51 17.16 6.41
C GLU A 95 14.22 16.92 4.93
N ASP A 96 14.00 15.66 4.53
CA ASP A 96 13.62 15.33 3.15
C ASP A 96 12.21 15.87 2.81
N PHE A 97 11.27 15.85 3.76
CA PHE A 97 9.92 16.39 3.55
C PHE A 97 9.95 17.89 3.28
N ASP A 98 10.72 18.64 4.05
CA ASP A 98 10.84 20.09 3.95
C ASP A 98 11.48 20.55 2.64
N ARG A 99 12.24 19.69 1.95
CA ARG A 99 12.77 19.95 0.60
C ARG A 99 11.69 20.02 -0.48
N PHE A 100 10.52 19.47 -0.23
CA PHE A 100 9.42 19.40 -1.21
C PHE A 100 8.15 20.09 -0.70
N PRO A 101 8.05 21.43 -0.76
CA PRO A 101 6.92 22.18 -0.20
C PRO A 101 5.54 21.74 -0.67
N ILE A 102 5.44 21.20 -1.90
CA ILE A 102 4.17 20.68 -2.43
C ILE A 102 3.57 19.55 -1.56
N LEU A 103 4.38 18.87 -0.74
CA LEU A 103 3.91 17.82 0.16
C LEU A 103 3.06 18.38 1.31
N TYR A 104 3.25 19.65 1.71
CA TYR A 104 2.46 20.26 2.79
C TYR A 104 0.98 20.36 2.43
N ASP A 105 0.69 20.72 1.19
CA ASP A 105 -0.68 20.93 0.72
C ASP A 105 -1.23 19.73 -0.05
N GLY A 106 -0.36 18.96 -0.69
CA GLY A 106 -0.76 17.92 -1.62
C GLY A 106 -0.68 16.50 -1.08
N LEU A 107 0.07 16.24 0.00
CA LEU A 107 0.08 14.93 0.66
C LEU A 107 -1.00 14.89 1.74
N GLU A 108 -2.08 14.20 1.47
CA GLU A 108 -3.11 13.94 2.48
C GLU A 108 -2.54 12.96 3.52
N ARG A 109 -2.43 13.40 4.79
CA ARG A 109 -1.77 12.63 5.84
C ARG A 109 -2.60 12.52 7.11
N VAL A 110 -2.71 11.30 7.65
CA VAL A 110 -3.33 11.01 8.94
C VAL A 110 -2.35 10.24 9.82
N LEU A 111 -2.22 10.66 11.08
CA LEU A 111 -1.42 9.98 12.08
C LEU A 111 -2.33 9.26 13.07
N CYS A 112 -2.29 7.92 13.07
CA CYS A 112 -3.07 7.09 13.97
C CYS A 112 -2.20 6.06 14.71
N PRO A 113 -1.97 6.20 16.03
CA PRO A 113 -1.10 5.31 16.81
C PRO A 113 -1.55 3.85 16.88
N ARG A 114 -2.73 3.53 16.37
CA ARG A 114 -3.26 2.16 16.31
C ARG A 114 -2.98 1.47 14.98
N VAL A 115 -2.50 2.19 13.98
CA VAL A 115 -2.18 1.59 12.67
C VAL A 115 -1.00 0.65 12.80
N HIS A 116 -1.23 -0.59 12.37
CA HIS A 116 -0.19 -1.61 12.30
C HIS A 116 -0.21 -2.39 10.99
N PHE A 117 -1.20 -2.16 10.13
CA PHE A 117 -1.19 -2.70 8.78
C PHE A 117 -0.07 -2.08 7.93
N LYS A 118 0.41 -2.81 6.94
CA LYS A 118 1.32 -2.32 5.91
C LYS A 118 0.70 -2.68 4.58
N MET A 119 0.21 -1.65 3.90
CA MET A 119 -0.45 -1.80 2.61
C MET A 119 -0.13 -0.63 1.69
N MET A 120 -0.15 -0.90 0.42
CA MET A 120 -0.13 0.13 -0.62
C MET A 120 -1.21 -0.23 -1.65
N ILE A 121 -2.01 0.77 -2.03
CA ILE A 121 -3.07 0.59 -3.02
C ILE A 121 -2.75 1.51 -4.19
N PHE A 122 -2.70 0.94 -5.38
CA PHE A 122 -2.26 1.58 -6.62
C PHE A 122 -3.46 1.77 -7.54
N ASP A 123 -3.85 3.03 -7.80
CA ASP A 123 -4.96 3.42 -8.67
C ASP A 123 -6.30 2.74 -8.36
N GLY A 124 -6.48 2.21 -7.12
CA GLY A 124 -7.65 1.41 -6.76
C GLY A 124 -7.78 0.08 -7.53
N LYS A 125 -6.71 -0.38 -8.19
CA LYS A 125 -6.71 -1.54 -9.09
C LYS A 125 -5.82 -2.68 -8.62
N GLU A 126 -4.77 -2.36 -7.87
CA GLU A 126 -3.86 -3.34 -7.27
C GLU A 126 -3.64 -2.99 -5.79
N ALA A 127 -3.38 -4.00 -4.96
CA ALA A 127 -3.03 -3.82 -3.56
C ALA A 127 -1.85 -4.70 -3.16
N TYR A 128 -0.91 -4.11 -2.44
CA TYR A 128 0.05 -4.82 -1.62
C TYR A 128 -0.43 -4.85 -0.17
N ILE A 129 -0.37 -6.02 0.45
CA ILE A 129 -0.69 -6.22 1.87
C ILE A 129 0.39 -7.14 2.45
N GLY A 130 1.04 -6.70 3.55
CA GLY A 130 2.13 -7.50 4.10
C GLY A 130 2.66 -7.00 5.44
N SER A 131 3.87 -7.42 5.75
CA SER A 131 4.56 -7.11 7.00
C SER A 131 5.55 -5.94 6.89
N ALA A 132 5.98 -5.56 5.67
CA ALA A 132 7.05 -4.60 5.43
C ALA A 132 6.64 -3.16 5.72
N ASN A 133 7.20 -2.56 6.77
CA ASN A 133 7.10 -1.13 6.99
C ASN A 133 7.86 -0.35 5.90
N LEU A 134 7.45 0.90 5.64
CA LEU A 134 8.17 1.82 4.75
C LEU A 134 9.45 2.35 5.40
N THR A 135 10.38 1.45 5.65
CA THR A 135 11.73 1.71 6.18
C THR A 135 12.75 1.00 5.31
N GLY A 136 13.99 1.48 5.28
CA GLY A 136 15.02 0.85 4.46
C GLY A 136 15.26 -0.63 4.77
N ALA A 137 15.08 -1.05 6.02
CA ALA A 137 15.19 -2.47 6.43
C ALA A 137 13.93 -3.27 6.05
N GLY A 138 12.74 -2.71 6.27
CA GLY A 138 11.46 -3.38 6.00
C GLY A 138 11.20 -3.57 4.51
N ILE A 139 11.34 -2.51 3.71
CA ILE A 139 11.07 -2.59 2.26
C ILE A 139 12.16 -3.31 1.46
N GLY A 140 13.23 -3.78 2.10
CA GLY A 140 14.28 -4.56 1.44
C GLY A 140 15.34 -3.75 0.71
N MET A 141 15.45 -2.45 0.98
CA MET A 141 16.46 -1.56 0.39
C MET A 141 17.88 -1.83 0.93
N LYS A 142 17.99 -2.27 2.19
CA LYS A 142 19.27 -2.56 2.83
C LYS A 142 19.88 -3.87 2.33
N ALA A 143 21.19 -4.03 2.55
CA ALA A 143 21.91 -5.26 2.24
C ALA A 143 21.39 -6.48 3.04
N ASP A 144 21.62 -7.68 2.54
CA ASP A 144 21.09 -8.93 3.07
C ASP A 144 21.29 -9.11 4.58
N GLY A 145 22.46 -8.76 5.10
CA GLY A 145 22.76 -8.90 6.53
C GLY A 145 22.11 -7.88 7.45
N THR A 146 21.37 -6.89 6.91
CA THR A 146 20.81 -5.77 7.68
C THR A 146 19.35 -5.48 7.37
N ARG A 147 18.73 -6.20 6.42
CA ARG A 147 17.30 -6.10 6.15
C ARG A 147 16.50 -7.09 6.98
N ASN A 148 15.22 -6.78 7.16
CA ASN A 148 14.30 -7.70 7.80
C ASN A 148 13.91 -8.85 6.85
N PHE A 149 13.45 -9.96 7.44
CA PHE A 149 12.67 -10.97 6.71
C PHE A 149 11.21 -10.52 6.71
N GLU A 150 10.69 -10.22 5.54
CA GLU A 150 9.33 -9.69 5.35
C GLU A 150 8.57 -10.53 4.33
N ALA A 151 7.26 -10.59 4.48
CA ALA A 151 6.37 -11.31 3.60
C ALA A 151 5.12 -10.47 3.29
N GLY A 152 4.51 -10.72 2.12
CA GLY A 152 3.27 -10.08 1.73
C GLY A 152 2.71 -10.68 0.46
N ILE A 153 1.61 -10.13 0.02
CA ILE A 153 0.97 -10.43 -1.26
C ILE A 153 0.77 -9.15 -2.04
N LEU A 154 0.90 -9.26 -3.35
CA LEU A 154 0.51 -8.25 -4.33
C LEU A 154 -0.58 -8.86 -5.20
N THR A 155 -1.72 -8.18 -5.37
CA THR A 155 -2.86 -8.71 -6.08
C THR A 155 -3.64 -7.62 -6.80
N ASP A 156 -4.31 -7.99 -7.88
CA ASP A 156 -5.33 -7.23 -8.59
C ASP A 156 -6.73 -7.83 -8.42
N ASP A 157 -6.92 -8.76 -7.45
CA ASP A 157 -8.26 -9.27 -7.12
C ASP A 157 -9.14 -8.11 -6.65
N PRO A 158 -10.23 -7.77 -7.39
CA PRO A 158 -11.06 -6.61 -7.06
C PRO A 158 -11.65 -6.68 -5.66
N LYS A 159 -11.98 -7.89 -5.16
CA LYS A 159 -12.54 -8.08 -3.83
C LYS A 159 -11.52 -7.81 -2.73
N ILE A 160 -10.27 -8.26 -2.92
CA ILE A 160 -9.20 -8.00 -1.95
C ILE A 160 -8.82 -6.53 -1.97
N VAL A 161 -8.73 -5.92 -3.16
CA VAL A 161 -8.45 -4.48 -3.31
C VAL A 161 -9.53 -3.65 -2.61
N GLU A 162 -10.81 -3.94 -2.84
CA GLU A 162 -11.95 -3.28 -2.18
C GLU A 162 -11.87 -3.41 -0.66
N GLN A 163 -11.63 -4.61 -0.14
CA GLN A 163 -11.49 -4.83 1.30
C GLN A 163 -10.31 -4.09 1.92
N ALA A 164 -9.19 -3.98 1.20
CA ALA A 164 -8.04 -3.20 1.64
C ALA A 164 -8.36 -1.70 1.67
N MET A 165 -9.08 -1.18 0.66
CA MET A 165 -9.56 0.20 0.62
C MET A 165 -10.54 0.49 1.75
N ASP A 166 -11.51 -0.39 1.99
CA ASP A 166 -12.46 -0.26 3.09
C ASP A 166 -11.76 -0.17 4.45
N GLN A 167 -10.79 -1.06 4.70
CA GLN A 167 -10.02 -1.04 5.94
C GLN A 167 -9.20 0.25 6.09
N PHE A 168 -8.63 0.75 5.01
CA PHE A 168 -7.91 2.01 4.99
C PHE A 168 -8.85 3.17 5.31
N ASP A 169 -10.01 3.25 4.64
CA ASP A 169 -10.99 4.31 4.82
C ASP A 169 -11.64 4.29 6.21
N GLU A 170 -11.84 3.14 6.84
CA GLU A 170 -12.29 3.08 8.24
C GLU A 170 -11.38 3.89 9.19
N VAL A 171 -10.08 3.83 8.97
CA VAL A 171 -9.10 4.60 9.75
C VAL A 171 -9.06 6.04 9.29
N TRP A 172 -9.04 6.25 7.98
CA TRP A 172 -9.00 7.57 7.33
C TRP A 172 -10.15 8.46 7.77
N MET A 173 -11.36 7.91 7.78
CA MET A 173 -12.59 8.62 8.18
C MET A 173 -12.81 8.66 9.70
N GLY A 174 -11.88 8.13 10.49
CA GLY A 174 -12.00 8.17 11.95
C GLY A 174 -13.13 7.33 12.54
N LYS A 175 -13.62 6.29 11.85
CA LYS A 175 -14.75 5.43 12.28
C LYS A 175 -14.62 4.97 13.74
N HIS A 176 -13.41 4.71 14.19
CA HIS A 176 -13.13 4.21 15.53
C HIS A 176 -12.68 5.29 16.53
N CYS A 177 -12.61 6.57 16.14
CA CYS A 177 -12.06 7.62 16.98
C CYS A 177 -12.93 7.94 18.21
N LYS A 178 -14.27 7.89 18.05
CA LYS A 178 -15.21 8.19 19.14
C LYS A 178 -14.98 7.29 20.36
N THR A 179 -14.73 6.00 20.18
CA THR A 179 -14.53 5.01 21.25
C THR A 179 -13.07 4.63 21.48
N CYS A 180 -12.14 5.34 20.85
CA CYS A 180 -10.72 5.03 20.94
C CYS A 180 -10.18 5.28 22.35
N LYS A 181 -9.51 4.26 22.92
CA LYS A 181 -8.87 4.35 24.24
C LYS A 181 -7.42 4.89 24.17
N ARG A 182 -6.97 5.33 23.01
CA ARG A 182 -5.62 5.89 22.80
C ARG A 182 -5.65 7.36 22.38
N LYS A 183 -6.71 8.09 22.72
CA LYS A 183 -6.87 9.51 22.40
C LYS A 183 -5.73 10.36 22.95
N ASP A 184 -5.29 10.06 24.18
CA ASP A 184 -4.23 10.81 24.86
C ASP A 184 -2.86 10.71 24.16
N PHE A 185 -2.71 9.71 23.30
CA PHE A 185 -1.49 9.48 22.50
C PHE A 185 -1.70 9.78 21.01
N CYS A 186 -2.87 10.29 20.63
CA CYS A 186 -3.22 10.57 19.25
C CYS A 186 -3.04 12.06 18.97
N PRO A 187 -2.07 12.44 18.13
CA PRO A 187 -1.86 13.85 17.80
C PRO A 187 -2.93 14.40 16.85
N ASP A 188 -3.67 13.51 16.17
CA ASP A 188 -4.62 13.86 15.11
C ASP A 188 -5.94 13.07 15.27
N PRO A 189 -6.70 13.31 16.37
CA PRO A 189 -7.96 12.62 16.58
C PRO A 189 -9.04 13.19 15.65
N ILE A 190 -9.55 12.35 14.75
CA ILE A 190 -10.72 12.70 13.92
C ILE A 190 -11.96 12.57 14.82
N LEU A 191 -12.35 13.67 15.40
CA LEU A 191 -13.60 13.76 16.16
C LEU A 191 -14.70 14.16 15.18
N ALA A 192 -15.61 13.24 14.88
CA ALA A 192 -16.83 13.59 14.14
C ALA A 192 -17.51 14.75 14.87
N LYS A 193 -17.71 15.84 14.15
CA LYS A 193 -18.52 16.98 14.57
C LYS A 193 -19.99 16.59 14.69
#